data_ccf2f009360a7c33f1cb634222b4a2c8
#
_entry.id   ccf2f009360a7c33f1cb634222b4a2c8
#
_cell.length_a   1.000
_cell.length_b   1.000
_cell.length_c   1.000
_cell.angle_alpha   90.00
_cell.angle_beta   90.00
_cell.angle_gamma   90.00
#
_symmetry.space_group_name_H-M   'P 1'
#
loop_
_entity.id
_entity.type
_entity.pdbx_description
1 polymer ?
#
loop_
_entity_poly.entity_id
_entity_poly.type
_entity_poly.pdbx_seq_one_letter_code
_entity_poly.pdbx_strand_id
1 'polypeptide(L)'
;GAFMPWFGQVRCGAAYIGIVCDPWDAGYQVEHPEESDYCHVSVRWLPSLGKLSYKRTIKYRFLKDADYNDLCKVYRAYAKENALLVTLKEKAAKNPVVDKFIGSAIVHTGIKTHVSPDSFYYDKEHPEKNDEVIPFAVREAQMRKLKEQGLEKVYLHLDGWGNPGYDNQHPDYLPACEEAGGWEGMRSLSKSMKEMNYIFAIHDQYRDYYFDAKTYDPEFSMISPEGKKPDFCRWAGGWQTYICASQSPLYLRRNFTELFRQGIQLEGTYLDVFTCNEPDECAHPWHTMTRKECLEYRKKCFDFLNANEIIASSEETIDWAVPSLVTAHYSPYSFMVEEKGSTLGVSVPLFNLVYHDCMVVPWMMDADQPEGDYMLYALLNGGAAYLNCEAEGKELEKEIERYRTVAQLQEKVAYSEMVRHEFLDGNYKKQRTVFADGTEVTVDLEAGTYQIHQN
;
A
#
# COMPACT_ATOMS: atom_id res chain seq x y z
N GLY A 1 -2.07 -5.39 11.16
CA GLY A 1 -1.03 -6.38 11.47
C GLY A 1 0.34 -5.77 11.66
N ALA A 2 1.39 -6.57 11.85
CA ALA A 2 2.75 -6.07 11.90
C ALA A 2 3.31 -5.95 10.48
N PHE A 3 3.90 -4.82 10.13
CA PHE A 3 4.49 -4.57 8.80
C PHE A 3 5.77 -5.37 8.55
N MET A 4 6.46 -5.76 9.61
CA MET A 4 7.67 -6.57 9.59
C MET A 4 7.62 -7.62 10.70
N PRO A 5 8.12 -8.84 10.48
CA PRO A 5 8.00 -9.96 11.42
C PRO A 5 9.09 -9.94 12.48
N TRP A 6 9.24 -8.83 13.18
CA TRP A 6 10.19 -8.72 14.29
C TRP A 6 9.66 -7.81 15.40
N PHE A 7 10.21 -7.98 16.57
CA PHE A 7 9.99 -7.12 17.72
C PHE A 7 11.31 -6.90 18.45
N GLY A 8 11.40 -5.84 19.21
CA GLY A 8 12.60 -5.53 19.98
C GLY A 8 12.34 -4.70 21.21
N GLN A 9 13.29 -4.67 22.11
CA GLN A 9 13.28 -3.80 23.27
C GLN A 9 14.64 -3.12 23.43
N VAL A 10 14.60 -1.88 23.88
CA VAL A 10 15.76 -1.08 24.22
C VAL A 10 15.61 -0.61 25.67
N ARG A 11 16.59 -0.91 26.52
CA ARG A 11 16.57 -0.47 27.93
C ARG A 11 17.99 -0.21 28.43
N CYS A 12 18.24 0.98 28.93
CA CYS A 12 19.53 1.37 29.54
C CYS A 12 20.75 1.07 28.64
N GLY A 13 20.65 1.30 27.33
CA GLY A 13 21.71 1.03 26.37
C GLY A 13 21.85 -0.45 25.96
N ALA A 14 21.12 -1.37 26.56
CA ALA A 14 21.00 -2.74 26.11
C ALA A 14 19.78 -2.89 25.21
N ALA A 15 19.91 -3.70 24.14
CA ALA A 15 18.80 -3.97 23.24
C ALA A 15 18.76 -5.44 22.83
N TYR A 16 17.59 -5.90 22.42
CA TYR A 16 17.47 -7.16 21.70
C TYR A 16 16.43 -7.05 20.58
N ILE A 17 16.58 -7.86 19.57
CA ILE A 17 15.61 -8.07 18.51
C ILE A 17 15.27 -9.57 18.45
N GLY A 18 13.97 -9.88 18.31
CA GLY A 18 13.44 -11.20 18.00
C GLY A 18 12.86 -11.20 16.59
N ILE A 19 13.46 -11.96 15.67
CA ILE A 19 13.03 -12.08 14.27
C ILE A 19 12.26 -13.37 14.10
N VAL A 20 11.01 -13.28 13.66
CA VAL A 20 10.16 -14.42 13.33
C VAL A 20 10.46 -14.86 11.91
N CYS A 21 11.15 -16.00 11.75
CA CYS A 21 11.64 -16.45 10.43
C CYS A 21 10.55 -17.06 9.54
N ASP A 22 9.46 -17.52 10.14
CA ASP A 22 8.34 -18.18 9.46
C ASP A 22 7.03 -17.41 9.77
N PRO A 23 6.85 -16.17 9.24
CA PRO A 23 5.83 -15.24 9.73
C PRO A 23 4.40 -15.53 9.29
N TRP A 24 4.18 -16.33 8.25
CA TRP A 24 2.85 -16.60 7.67
C TRP A 24 1.89 -17.32 8.61
N ASP A 25 2.39 -18.06 9.60
CA ASP A 25 1.62 -18.74 10.64
C ASP A 25 1.99 -18.23 12.04
N ALA A 26 2.38 -16.98 12.15
CA ALA A 26 2.72 -16.34 13.41
C ALA A 26 1.81 -15.16 13.70
N GLY A 27 1.41 -15.05 14.96
CA GLY A 27 0.83 -13.86 15.53
C GLY A 27 1.69 -13.34 16.67
N TYR A 28 1.33 -12.20 17.22
CA TYR A 28 1.98 -11.65 18.41
C TYR A 28 0.94 -11.17 19.42
N GLN A 29 1.38 -11.07 20.66
CA GLN A 29 0.62 -10.47 21.74
C GLN A 29 1.54 -9.53 22.51
N VAL A 30 1.09 -8.32 22.74
CA VAL A 30 1.76 -7.36 23.61
C VAL A 30 0.97 -7.25 24.91
N GLU A 31 1.64 -7.44 26.02
CA GLU A 31 1.05 -7.33 27.35
C GLU A 31 1.82 -6.28 28.15
N HIS A 32 1.11 -5.32 28.69
CA HIS A 32 1.64 -4.37 29.67
C HIS A 32 1.06 -4.71 31.03
N PRO A 33 1.80 -5.41 31.93
CA PRO A 33 1.29 -5.75 33.25
C PRO A 33 0.97 -4.49 34.07
N GLU A 34 -0.12 -4.55 34.82
CA GLU A 34 -0.56 -3.45 35.66
C GLU A 34 0.58 -3.00 36.61
N GLU A 35 0.75 -1.69 36.76
CA GLU A 35 1.82 -1.06 37.60
C GLU A 35 3.26 -1.41 37.16
N SER A 36 3.49 -1.97 35.96
CA SER A 36 4.85 -2.25 35.46
C SER A 36 5.39 -1.13 34.59
N ASP A 37 6.72 -1.05 34.49
CA ASP A 37 7.45 -0.16 33.56
C ASP A 37 7.93 -0.89 32.29
N TYR A 38 7.34 -2.05 31.97
CA TYR A 38 7.74 -2.89 30.85
C TYR A 38 6.54 -3.54 30.16
N CYS A 39 6.78 -3.91 28.91
CA CYS A 39 5.85 -4.72 28.12
C CYS A 39 6.47 -6.08 27.82
N HIS A 40 5.62 -7.11 27.75
CA HIS A 40 5.97 -8.40 27.21
C HIS A 40 5.50 -8.52 25.75
N VAL A 41 6.35 -9.04 24.89
CA VAL A 41 5.96 -9.44 23.55
C VAL A 41 6.09 -10.94 23.43
N SER A 42 4.99 -11.61 23.14
CA SER A 42 4.90 -13.05 22.96
C SER A 42 4.57 -13.38 21.54
N VAL A 43 5.27 -14.36 20.93
CA VAL A 43 4.93 -14.88 19.62
C VAL A 43 3.94 -16.04 19.78
N ARG A 44 2.86 -16.00 19.01
CA ARG A 44 1.90 -17.09 18.92
C ARG A 44 2.11 -17.85 17.62
N TRP A 45 2.17 -19.16 17.71
CA TRP A 45 2.20 -20.03 16.54
C TRP A 45 0.80 -20.55 16.25
N LEU A 46 0.30 -20.23 15.07
CA LEU A 46 -1.00 -20.65 14.60
C LEU A 46 -0.86 -21.97 13.81
N PRO A 47 -1.73 -22.96 14.04
CA PRO A 47 -1.77 -24.12 13.15
C PRO A 47 -2.26 -23.67 11.76
N SER A 48 -1.71 -24.26 10.70
CA SER A 48 -2.21 -24.10 9.35
C SER A 48 -3.01 -25.35 8.97
N LEU A 49 -4.25 -25.17 8.54
CA LEU A 49 -5.22 -26.26 8.31
C LEU A 49 -5.31 -27.23 9.52
N GLY A 50 -5.29 -26.67 10.73
CA GLY A 50 -5.33 -27.42 11.97
C GLY A 50 -4.05 -28.17 12.36
N LYS A 51 -2.91 -27.94 11.66
CA LYS A 51 -1.66 -28.66 11.87
C LYS A 51 -0.46 -27.73 12.07
N LEU A 52 0.48 -28.17 12.90
CA LEU A 52 1.80 -27.56 13.05
C LEU A 52 2.81 -28.41 12.25
N SER A 53 2.83 -28.28 10.93
CA SER A 53 3.45 -29.20 9.99
C SER A 53 4.92 -28.92 9.66
N TYR A 54 5.51 -27.84 10.18
CA TYR A 54 6.90 -27.47 9.91
C TYR A 54 7.57 -26.84 11.15
N LYS A 55 8.90 -26.77 11.13
CA LYS A 55 9.69 -26.10 12.16
C LYS A 55 9.44 -24.59 12.12
N ARG A 56 9.20 -23.99 13.27
CA ARG A 56 9.05 -22.56 13.46
C ARG A 56 10.25 -22.01 14.20
N THR A 57 10.74 -20.88 13.76
CA THR A 57 12.02 -20.34 14.24
C THR A 57 11.89 -18.88 14.60
N ILE A 58 12.40 -18.51 15.77
CA ILE A 58 12.68 -17.13 16.15
C ILE A 58 14.19 -17.01 16.34
N LYS A 59 14.80 -15.98 15.73
CA LYS A 59 16.19 -15.62 15.95
C LYS A 59 16.29 -14.44 16.87
N TYR A 60 17.01 -14.58 17.98
CA TYR A 60 17.29 -13.46 18.89
C TYR A 60 18.71 -12.95 18.67
N ARG A 61 18.87 -11.62 18.66
CA ARG A 61 20.17 -10.96 18.73
C ARG A 61 20.17 -9.94 19.85
N PHE A 62 21.20 -9.99 20.69
CA PHE A 62 21.40 -9.06 21.81
C PHE A 62 22.50 -8.08 21.44
N LEU A 63 22.28 -6.81 21.78
CA LEU A 63 23.14 -5.68 21.45
C LEU A 63 23.47 -4.89 22.72
N LYS A 64 24.65 -4.30 22.74
CA LYS A 64 25.09 -3.38 23.77
C LYS A 64 25.21 -1.97 23.16
N ASP A 65 24.89 -0.95 23.94
CA ASP A 65 24.96 0.46 23.52
C ASP A 65 24.22 0.70 22.19
N ALA A 66 22.96 0.22 22.09
CA ALA A 66 22.16 0.20 20.88
C ALA A 66 20.80 0.86 21.08
N ASP A 67 20.26 1.42 20.02
CA ASP A 67 18.91 1.98 19.92
C ASP A 67 18.05 1.24 18.85
N TYR A 68 16.86 1.77 18.55
CA TYR A 68 15.97 1.18 17.54
C TYR A 68 16.56 1.26 16.12
N ASN A 69 17.43 2.23 15.81
CA ASN A 69 18.12 2.29 14.52
C ASN A 69 19.02 1.05 14.34
N ASP A 70 19.70 0.63 15.41
CA ASP A 70 20.54 -0.56 15.36
C ASP A 70 19.73 -1.85 15.20
N LEU A 71 18.53 -1.92 15.81
CA LEU A 71 17.60 -3.03 15.60
C LEU A 71 17.15 -3.08 14.13
N CYS A 72 16.83 -1.95 13.51
CA CYS A 72 16.49 -1.87 12.10
C CYS A 72 17.64 -2.32 11.20
N LYS A 73 18.89 -1.95 11.51
CA LYS A 73 20.07 -2.42 10.75
C LYS A 73 20.25 -3.93 10.84
N VAL A 74 20.01 -4.52 12.01
CA VAL A 74 20.02 -5.98 12.17
C VAL A 74 18.97 -6.64 11.30
N TYR A 75 17.75 -6.09 11.31
CA TYR A 75 16.68 -6.63 10.49
C TYR A 75 16.92 -6.41 9.00
N ARG A 76 17.43 -5.25 8.58
CA ARG A 76 17.82 -4.98 7.18
C ARG A 76 18.86 -5.98 6.67
N ALA A 77 19.85 -6.33 7.49
CA ALA A 77 20.83 -7.38 7.14
C ALA A 77 20.15 -8.73 6.94
N TYR A 78 19.26 -9.11 7.86
CA TYR A 78 18.45 -10.32 7.73
C TYR A 78 17.59 -10.32 6.46
N ALA A 79 16.91 -9.23 6.16
CA ALA A 79 16.08 -9.07 4.97
C ALA A 79 16.91 -9.24 3.68
N LYS A 80 18.12 -8.69 3.65
CA LYS A 80 19.06 -8.86 2.53
C LYS A 80 19.49 -10.32 2.35
N GLU A 81 19.85 -11.02 3.44
CA GLU A 81 20.23 -12.43 3.42
C GLU A 81 19.08 -13.35 2.97
N ASN A 82 17.84 -12.96 3.17
CA ASN A 82 16.64 -13.73 2.84
C ASN A 82 15.91 -13.24 1.56
N ALA A 83 16.57 -12.42 0.73
CA ALA A 83 16.05 -11.90 -0.53
C ALA A 83 14.74 -11.10 -0.40
N LEU A 84 14.48 -10.52 0.77
CA LEU A 84 13.38 -9.61 1.02
C LEU A 84 13.74 -8.17 0.65
N LEU A 85 15.01 -7.80 0.72
CA LEU A 85 15.52 -6.48 0.40
C LEU A 85 15.87 -6.42 -1.08
N VAL A 86 14.92 -5.95 -1.89
CA VAL A 86 15.11 -5.65 -3.32
C VAL A 86 14.92 -4.15 -3.52
N THR A 87 15.98 -3.47 -3.87
CA THR A 87 16.00 -2.00 -3.96
C THR A 87 15.21 -1.47 -5.17
N LEU A 88 14.71 -0.25 -5.06
CA LEU A 88 14.10 0.47 -6.19
C LEU A 88 15.05 0.55 -7.39
N LYS A 89 16.37 0.67 -7.14
CA LYS A 89 17.39 0.67 -8.19
C LYS A 89 17.46 -0.67 -8.94
N GLU A 90 17.34 -1.79 -8.22
CA GLU A 90 17.29 -3.13 -8.83
C GLU A 90 15.97 -3.35 -9.59
N LYS A 91 14.86 -2.78 -9.09
CA LYS A 91 13.56 -2.81 -9.78
C LYS A 91 13.58 -1.94 -11.04
N ALA A 92 14.15 -0.72 -10.96
CA ALA A 92 14.30 0.18 -12.10
C ALA A 92 15.16 -0.41 -13.21
N ALA A 93 16.20 -1.16 -12.86
CA ALA A 93 17.04 -1.84 -13.84
C ALA A 93 16.27 -2.92 -14.67
N LYS A 94 15.13 -3.40 -14.15
CA LYS A 94 14.26 -4.37 -14.84
C LYS A 94 13.05 -3.72 -15.50
N ASN A 95 12.56 -2.63 -14.94
CA ASN A 95 11.38 -1.90 -15.40
C ASN A 95 11.62 -0.39 -15.29
N PRO A 96 11.81 0.33 -16.41
CA PRO A 96 12.09 1.76 -16.40
C PRO A 96 10.91 2.62 -15.89
N VAL A 97 9.71 2.07 -15.80
CA VAL A 97 8.55 2.77 -15.22
C VAL A 97 8.81 3.12 -13.75
N VAL A 98 9.67 2.38 -13.05
CA VAL A 98 10.08 2.71 -11.68
C VAL A 98 10.76 4.08 -11.60
N ASP A 99 11.72 4.39 -12.51
CA ASP A 99 12.35 5.71 -12.58
C ASP A 99 11.34 6.81 -12.92
N LYS A 100 10.38 6.51 -13.80
CA LYS A 100 9.30 7.42 -14.15
C LYS A 100 8.39 7.73 -12.96
N PHE A 101 8.17 6.74 -12.08
CA PHE A 101 7.34 6.86 -10.88
C PHE A 101 8.00 7.75 -9.80
N ILE A 102 9.33 7.73 -9.68
CA ILE A 102 10.06 8.55 -8.70
C ILE A 102 9.79 10.04 -8.95
N GLY A 103 9.31 10.75 -7.93
CA GLY A 103 8.91 12.15 -8.01
C GLY A 103 7.52 12.39 -8.61
N SER A 104 6.72 11.36 -8.86
CA SER A 104 5.35 11.53 -9.35
C SER A 104 4.40 12.05 -8.27
N ALA A 105 3.50 12.96 -8.66
CA ALA A 105 2.28 13.20 -7.90
C ALA A 105 1.38 11.97 -8.01
N ILE A 106 0.88 11.48 -6.88
CA ILE A 106 -0.08 10.39 -6.88
C ILE A 106 -1.48 11.00 -6.92
N VAL A 107 -2.20 10.76 -7.99
CA VAL A 107 -3.59 11.18 -8.17
C VAL A 107 -4.47 9.95 -8.05
N HIS A 108 -5.30 9.92 -7.02
CA HIS A 108 -6.28 8.86 -6.78
C HIS A 108 -7.68 9.40 -7.06
N THR A 109 -8.36 8.82 -8.03
CA THR A 109 -9.70 9.27 -8.44
C THR A 109 -10.47 8.15 -9.13
N GLY A 110 -11.80 8.30 -9.24
CA GLY A 110 -12.70 7.24 -9.73
C GLY A 110 -13.49 7.61 -10.98
N ILE A 111 -14.06 6.59 -11.62
CA ILE A 111 -14.96 6.70 -12.78
C ILE A 111 -16.40 6.44 -12.36
N LYS A 112 -16.69 5.28 -11.77
CA LYS A 112 -18.04 4.91 -11.35
C LYS A 112 -18.03 4.47 -9.90
N THR A 113 -18.91 5.08 -9.12
CA THR A 113 -19.34 4.60 -7.81
C THR A 113 -20.75 4.05 -7.95
N HIS A 114 -20.98 2.87 -7.39
CA HIS A 114 -22.30 2.28 -7.21
C HIS A 114 -22.34 1.59 -5.85
N VAL A 115 -23.22 2.01 -4.97
CA VAL A 115 -23.35 1.41 -3.64
C VAL A 115 -24.65 0.63 -3.57
N SER A 116 -24.52 -0.69 -3.43
CA SER A 116 -25.66 -1.59 -3.27
C SER A 116 -26.52 -1.20 -2.06
N PRO A 117 -27.88 -1.27 -2.15
CA PRO A 117 -28.76 -1.02 -1.00
C PRO A 117 -28.51 -1.91 0.22
N ASP A 118 -27.90 -3.06 0.02
CA ASP A 118 -27.51 -3.98 1.09
C ASP A 118 -26.16 -3.62 1.74
N SER A 119 -25.37 -2.74 1.12
CA SER A 119 -24.07 -2.34 1.63
C SER A 119 -24.16 -1.54 2.93
N PHE A 120 -23.16 -1.73 3.80
CA PHE A 120 -23.00 -0.92 5.00
C PHE A 120 -22.79 0.58 4.68
N TYR A 121 -22.25 0.90 3.51
CA TYR A 121 -21.98 2.29 3.07
C TYR A 121 -23.16 2.96 2.35
N TYR A 122 -24.29 2.27 2.19
CA TYR A 122 -25.44 2.84 1.49
C TYR A 122 -26.03 4.03 2.25
N ASP A 123 -26.01 5.20 1.62
CA ASP A 123 -26.65 6.42 2.15
C ASP A 123 -28.16 6.33 1.95
N LYS A 124 -28.89 6.07 3.03
CA LYS A 124 -30.36 5.95 3.03
C LYS A 124 -31.05 7.32 3.05
N GLU A 125 -30.36 8.35 3.53
CA GLU A 125 -30.91 9.71 3.62
C GLU A 125 -30.77 10.44 2.28
N HIS A 126 -29.71 10.12 1.52
CA HIS A 126 -29.43 10.67 0.22
C HIS A 126 -29.16 9.58 -0.83
N PRO A 127 -30.19 8.82 -1.26
CA PRO A 127 -30.03 7.71 -2.19
C PRO A 127 -29.32 8.09 -3.51
N GLU A 128 -29.48 9.33 -3.96
CA GLU A 128 -28.85 9.87 -5.17
C GLU A 128 -27.32 9.96 -5.09
N LYS A 129 -26.76 9.91 -3.89
CA LYS A 129 -25.29 9.91 -3.68
C LYS A 129 -24.64 8.53 -3.81
N ASN A 130 -25.45 7.48 -3.90
CA ASN A 130 -24.93 6.12 -4.00
C ASN A 130 -24.49 5.76 -5.42
N ASP A 131 -24.85 6.56 -6.41
CA ASP A 131 -24.52 6.34 -7.82
C ASP A 131 -23.90 7.61 -8.39
N GLU A 132 -22.67 7.48 -8.89
CA GLU A 132 -21.99 8.56 -9.58
C GLU A 132 -21.20 8.00 -10.76
N VAL A 133 -21.22 8.68 -11.90
CA VAL A 133 -20.40 8.35 -13.07
C VAL A 133 -19.69 9.60 -13.56
N ILE A 134 -18.36 9.53 -13.60
CA ILE A 134 -17.52 10.58 -14.15
C ILE A 134 -16.90 10.05 -15.45
N PRO A 135 -17.19 10.66 -16.62
CA PRO A 135 -16.65 10.20 -17.89
C PRO A 135 -15.13 10.16 -17.93
N PHE A 136 -14.54 9.15 -18.62
CA PHE A 136 -13.10 9.09 -18.87
C PHE A 136 -12.54 10.38 -19.50
N ALA A 137 -13.32 11.04 -20.37
CA ALA A 137 -12.94 12.31 -20.99
C ALA A 137 -12.76 13.45 -19.95
N VAL A 138 -13.52 13.45 -18.87
CA VAL A 138 -13.35 14.43 -17.78
C VAL A 138 -12.03 14.19 -17.05
N ARG A 139 -11.71 12.94 -16.74
CA ARG A 139 -10.42 12.59 -16.13
C ARG A 139 -9.25 12.91 -17.04
N GLU A 140 -9.39 12.68 -18.35
CA GLU A 140 -8.38 13.08 -19.35
C GLU A 140 -8.15 14.59 -19.33
N ALA A 141 -9.23 15.40 -19.30
CA ALA A 141 -9.13 16.85 -19.23
C ALA A 141 -8.44 17.33 -17.94
N GLN A 142 -8.75 16.70 -16.79
CA GLN A 142 -8.06 16.99 -15.53
C GLN A 142 -6.56 16.71 -15.61
N MET A 143 -6.15 15.57 -16.17
CA MET A 143 -4.73 15.23 -16.33
C MET A 143 -4.01 16.21 -17.28
N ARG A 144 -4.66 16.63 -18.38
CA ARG A 144 -4.12 17.66 -19.28
C ARG A 144 -3.96 19.01 -18.57
N LYS A 145 -4.94 19.40 -17.73
CA LYS A 145 -4.85 20.62 -16.91
C LYS A 145 -3.64 20.57 -15.96
N LEU A 146 -3.38 19.43 -15.31
CA LEU A 146 -2.19 19.26 -14.48
C LEU A 146 -0.90 19.45 -15.29
N LYS A 147 -0.85 18.92 -16.51
CA LYS A 147 0.31 19.10 -17.42
C LYS A 147 0.51 20.56 -17.81
N GLU A 148 -0.56 21.29 -18.12
CA GLU A 148 -0.54 22.73 -18.40
C GLU A 148 -0.07 23.56 -17.20
N GLN A 149 -0.34 23.10 -15.97
CA GLN A 149 0.17 23.70 -14.73
C GLN A 149 1.63 23.33 -14.43
N GLY A 150 2.28 22.60 -15.35
CA GLY A 150 3.70 22.25 -15.27
C GLY A 150 4.02 21.07 -14.34
N LEU A 151 3.07 20.16 -14.10
CA LEU A 151 3.38 18.86 -13.50
C LEU A 151 4.00 17.94 -14.57
N GLU A 152 5.24 17.54 -14.34
CA GLU A 152 5.95 16.70 -15.29
C GLU A 152 5.70 15.20 -15.07
N LYS A 153 5.40 14.79 -13.84
CA LYS A 153 5.22 13.40 -13.44
C LYS A 153 3.94 13.22 -12.63
N VAL A 154 3.08 12.34 -13.08
CA VAL A 154 1.83 11.93 -12.40
C VAL A 154 1.68 10.42 -12.48
N TYR A 155 1.28 9.82 -11.38
CA TYR A 155 0.78 8.45 -11.29
C TYR A 155 -0.73 8.53 -11.04
N LEU A 156 -1.52 8.19 -12.06
CA LEU A 156 -2.98 8.14 -11.92
C LEU A 156 -3.39 6.75 -11.41
N HIS A 157 -3.94 6.70 -10.21
CA HIS A 157 -4.61 5.54 -9.64
C HIS A 157 -6.12 5.69 -9.91
N LEU A 158 -6.64 4.91 -10.85
CA LEU A 158 -8.01 5.04 -11.33
C LEU A 158 -8.91 3.94 -10.79
N ASP A 159 -9.86 4.31 -9.93
CA ASP A 159 -10.89 3.42 -9.39
C ASP A 159 -12.12 3.35 -10.28
N GLY A 160 -13.00 2.39 -10.03
CA GLY A 160 -14.33 2.32 -10.63
C GLY A 160 -14.33 2.30 -12.16
N TRP A 161 -13.23 1.95 -12.81
CA TRP A 161 -13.08 1.98 -14.27
C TRP A 161 -13.91 0.93 -15.00
N GLY A 162 -14.29 -0.15 -14.32
CA GLY A 162 -15.12 -1.23 -14.85
C GLY A 162 -16.61 -0.92 -14.80
N ASN A 163 -17.37 -1.65 -15.60
CA ASN A 163 -18.82 -1.44 -15.75
C ASN A 163 -19.61 -1.57 -14.43
N PRO A 164 -19.23 -2.48 -13.49
CA PRO A 164 -19.90 -2.59 -12.20
C PRO A 164 -19.72 -1.38 -11.28
N GLY A 165 -18.59 -0.66 -11.38
CA GLY A 165 -18.20 0.41 -10.48
C GLY A 165 -17.23 -0.05 -9.38
N TYR A 166 -16.73 0.88 -8.58
CA TYR A 166 -15.76 0.63 -7.51
C TYR A 166 -16.29 -0.40 -6.51
N ASP A 167 -15.45 -1.37 -6.15
CA ASP A 167 -15.75 -2.45 -5.21
C ASP A 167 -17.03 -3.25 -5.53
N ASN A 168 -17.30 -3.48 -6.80
CA ASN A 168 -18.45 -4.23 -7.25
C ASN A 168 -18.05 -5.42 -8.13
N GLN A 169 -18.77 -6.54 -7.99
CA GLN A 169 -18.74 -7.74 -8.83
C GLN A 169 -17.35 -8.35 -9.08
N HIS A 170 -16.35 -8.04 -8.25
CA HIS A 170 -15.05 -8.69 -8.38
C HIS A 170 -15.17 -10.22 -8.26
N PRO A 171 -14.41 -10.97 -9.08
CA PRO A 171 -13.38 -10.52 -10.02
C PRO A 171 -13.88 -10.22 -11.44
N ASP A 172 -15.20 -10.10 -11.69
CA ASP A 172 -15.81 -9.87 -13.01
C ASP A 172 -15.98 -8.37 -13.31
N TYR A 173 -14.87 -7.65 -13.34
CA TYR A 173 -14.84 -6.20 -13.43
C TYR A 173 -15.01 -5.64 -14.84
N LEU A 174 -14.80 -6.48 -15.86
CA LEU A 174 -14.91 -6.13 -17.28
C LEU A 174 -16.38 -6.05 -17.73
N PRO A 175 -16.68 -5.23 -18.78
CA PRO A 175 -15.82 -4.34 -19.57
C PRO A 175 -15.54 -2.99 -18.87
N ALA A 176 -14.78 -2.09 -19.52
CA ALA A 176 -14.68 -0.70 -19.11
C ALA A 176 -16.07 -0.05 -19.04
N CYS A 177 -16.29 0.86 -18.10
CA CYS A 177 -17.58 1.49 -17.81
C CYS A 177 -18.19 2.13 -19.06
N GLU A 178 -19.26 1.53 -19.59
CA GLU A 178 -19.93 1.95 -20.83
C GLU A 178 -20.55 3.34 -20.68
N GLU A 179 -21.14 3.62 -19.52
CA GLU A 179 -21.74 4.94 -19.19
C GLU A 179 -20.71 6.07 -19.18
N ALA A 180 -19.44 5.74 -18.88
CA ALA A 180 -18.32 6.69 -18.87
C ALA A 180 -17.59 6.84 -20.20
N GLY A 181 -18.00 6.10 -21.26
CA GLY A 181 -17.37 6.10 -22.56
C GLY A 181 -16.73 4.78 -22.97
N GLY A 182 -16.87 3.73 -22.16
CA GLY A 182 -16.45 2.37 -22.47
C GLY A 182 -14.97 2.24 -22.79
N TRP A 183 -14.64 1.19 -23.60
CA TRP A 183 -13.26 0.95 -24.01
C TRP A 183 -12.63 2.09 -24.82
N GLU A 184 -13.42 2.83 -25.60
CA GLU A 184 -12.92 3.96 -26.37
C GLU A 184 -12.45 5.08 -25.46
N GLY A 185 -13.27 5.46 -24.46
CA GLY A 185 -12.92 6.49 -23.47
C GLY A 185 -11.69 6.11 -22.64
N MET A 186 -11.65 4.86 -22.15
CA MET A 186 -10.51 4.38 -21.38
C MET A 186 -9.21 4.33 -22.21
N ARG A 187 -9.32 3.92 -23.47
CA ARG A 187 -8.17 3.91 -24.41
C ARG A 187 -7.67 5.32 -24.68
N SER A 188 -8.57 6.29 -24.91
CA SER A 188 -8.20 7.70 -25.09
C SER A 188 -7.44 8.23 -23.88
N LEU A 189 -7.98 8.05 -22.66
CA LEU A 189 -7.33 8.47 -21.44
C LEU A 189 -5.94 7.83 -21.29
N SER A 190 -5.82 6.49 -21.41
CA SER A 190 -4.55 5.79 -21.25
C SER A 190 -3.49 6.23 -22.28
N LYS A 191 -3.91 6.49 -23.53
CA LYS A 191 -3.04 7.02 -24.58
C LYS A 191 -2.57 8.44 -24.24
N SER A 192 -3.46 9.31 -23.81
CA SER A 192 -3.14 10.67 -23.39
C SER A 192 -2.17 10.70 -22.22
N MET A 193 -2.35 9.82 -21.22
CA MET A 193 -1.40 9.66 -20.11
C MET A 193 0.01 9.35 -20.63
N LYS A 194 0.12 8.38 -21.57
CA LYS A 194 1.40 8.04 -22.17
C LYS A 194 2.02 9.20 -22.97
N GLU A 195 1.22 9.94 -23.74
CA GLU A 195 1.66 11.11 -24.51
C GLU A 195 2.19 12.23 -23.61
N MET A 196 1.59 12.41 -22.43
CA MET A 196 2.05 13.34 -21.39
C MET A 196 3.25 12.84 -20.58
N ASN A 197 3.70 11.61 -20.83
CA ASN A 197 4.67 10.89 -20.00
C ASN A 197 4.21 10.67 -18.55
N TYR A 198 2.90 10.48 -18.35
CA TYR A 198 2.28 10.13 -17.10
C TYR A 198 2.04 8.62 -16.99
N ILE A 199 2.00 8.07 -15.78
CA ILE A 199 1.71 6.66 -15.53
C ILE A 199 0.20 6.48 -15.41
N PHE A 200 -0.36 5.61 -16.25
CA PHE A 200 -1.74 5.16 -16.16
C PHE A 200 -1.79 3.87 -15.35
N ALA A 201 -2.45 3.92 -14.20
CA ALA A 201 -2.65 2.78 -13.33
C ALA A 201 -4.12 2.59 -12.97
N ILE A 202 -4.50 1.36 -12.72
CA ILE A 202 -5.87 0.98 -12.38
C ILE A 202 -5.92 0.27 -11.04
N HIS A 203 -7.03 0.46 -10.34
CA HIS A 203 -7.46 -0.38 -9.22
C HIS A 203 -8.04 -1.69 -9.74
N ASP A 204 -7.68 -2.80 -9.12
CA ASP A 204 -8.33 -4.09 -9.29
C ASP A 204 -8.17 -4.92 -8.00
N GLN A 205 -8.95 -5.99 -7.83
CA GLN A 205 -8.80 -6.87 -6.67
C GLN A 205 -9.25 -8.30 -6.99
N TYR A 206 -8.67 -9.29 -6.26
CA TYR A 206 -8.85 -10.72 -6.51
C TYR A 206 -8.94 -11.53 -5.20
N ARG A 207 -9.50 -10.94 -4.16
CA ARG A 207 -9.78 -11.59 -2.89
C ARG A 207 -11.28 -11.60 -2.56
N ASP A 208 -11.94 -10.45 -2.68
CA ASP A 208 -13.38 -10.37 -2.47
C ASP A 208 -14.11 -11.02 -3.64
N TYR A 209 -15.13 -11.77 -3.34
CA TYR A 209 -15.88 -12.58 -4.30
C TYR A 209 -17.37 -12.29 -4.14
N TYR A 210 -17.86 -11.40 -4.98
CA TYR A 210 -19.24 -10.95 -4.92
C TYR A 210 -20.20 -12.01 -5.44
N PHE A 211 -21.34 -12.19 -4.76
CA PHE A 211 -22.32 -13.21 -5.15
C PHE A 211 -23.03 -12.91 -6.47
N ASP A 212 -23.07 -11.65 -6.88
CA ASP A 212 -23.62 -11.19 -8.15
C ASP A 212 -22.58 -11.12 -9.28
N ALA A 213 -21.33 -11.49 -9.00
CA ALA A 213 -20.32 -11.63 -10.05
C ALA A 213 -20.75 -12.71 -11.06
N LYS A 214 -20.58 -12.42 -12.38
CA LYS A 214 -21.05 -13.27 -13.48
C LYS A 214 -20.48 -14.70 -13.44
N THR A 215 -19.25 -14.84 -12.94
CA THR A 215 -18.58 -16.14 -12.82
C THR A 215 -18.54 -16.64 -11.38
N TYR A 216 -19.43 -16.12 -10.51
CA TYR A 216 -19.51 -16.61 -9.16
C TYR A 216 -19.81 -18.11 -9.16
N ASP A 217 -18.93 -18.86 -8.53
CA ASP A 217 -19.08 -20.30 -8.30
C ASP A 217 -18.69 -20.58 -6.85
N PRO A 218 -19.61 -21.06 -6.00
CA PRO A 218 -19.31 -21.38 -4.61
C PRO A 218 -18.17 -22.40 -4.45
N GLU A 219 -17.87 -23.20 -5.48
CA GLU A 219 -16.74 -24.14 -5.49
C GLU A 219 -15.38 -23.45 -5.58
N PHE A 220 -15.31 -22.16 -5.93
CA PHE A 220 -14.07 -21.37 -5.91
C PHE A 220 -13.90 -20.55 -4.61
N SER A 221 -14.90 -20.56 -3.75
CA SER A 221 -14.85 -19.84 -2.49
C SER A 221 -13.86 -20.48 -1.51
N MET A 222 -13.25 -19.64 -0.70
CA MET A 222 -12.45 -20.10 0.44
C MET A 222 -13.35 -20.83 1.46
N ILE A 223 -12.89 -21.95 1.96
CA ILE A 223 -13.53 -22.69 3.05
C ILE A 223 -12.57 -22.79 4.22
N SER A 224 -12.97 -22.33 5.40
CA SER A 224 -12.15 -22.45 6.60
C SER A 224 -11.94 -23.91 7.01
N PRO A 225 -10.97 -24.22 7.89
CA PRO A 225 -10.77 -25.58 8.41
C PRO A 225 -12.01 -26.15 9.12
N GLU A 226 -12.92 -25.31 9.63
CA GLU A 226 -14.18 -25.68 10.25
C GLU A 226 -15.31 -25.92 9.23
N GLY A 227 -15.00 -25.82 7.92
CA GLY A 227 -15.96 -26.01 6.84
C GLY A 227 -16.89 -24.82 6.60
N LYS A 228 -16.54 -23.62 7.09
CA LYS A 228 -17.34 -22.41 6.94
C LYS A 228 -16.83 -21.56 5.77
N LYS A 229 -17.76 -20.99 5.01
CA LYS A 229 -17.52 -19.88 4.08
C LYS A 229 -17.79 -18.58 4.83
N PRO A 230 -16.86 -17.59 4.85
CA PRO A 230 -17.18 -16.27 5.37
C PRO A 230 -18.12 -15.58 4.38
N ASP A 231 -19.30 -15.17 4.86
CA ASP A 231 -20.26 -14.39 4.09
C ASP A 231 -20.48 -13.08 4.82
N PHE A 232 -20.35 -11.97 4.12
CA PHE A 232 -20.51 -10.65 4.71
C PHE A 232 -21.01 -9.65 3.68
N CYS A 233 -21.57 -8.54 4.18
CA CYS A 233 -22.06 -7.45 3.36
C CYS A 233 -21.51 -6.14 3.93
N ARG A 234 -20.41 -5.68 3.40
CA ARG A 234 -19.72 -4.50 3.92
C ARG A 234 -19.44 -3.47 2.83
N TRP A 235 -18.72 -3.87 1.78
CA TRP A 235 -18.24 -2.95 0.74
C TRP A 235 -19.32 -2.54 -0.26
N ALA A 236 -19.00 -1.64 -1.19
CA ALA A 236 -19.98 -1.01 -2.08
C ALA A 236 -20.88 -2.02 -2.82
N GLY A 237 -20.34 -3.12 -3.31
CA GLY A 237 -21.06 -4.14 -4.08
C GLY A 237 -22.01 -5.04 -3.29
N GLY A 238 -22.08 -4.90 -1.95
CA GLY A 238 -23.01 -5.68 -1.13
C GLY A 238 -22.48 -7.07 -0.73
N TRP A 239 -23.32 -8.11 -0.88
CA TRP A 239 -23.01 -9.45 -0.38
C TRP A 239 -21.85 -10.15 -1.11
N GLN A 240 -20.92 -10.68 -0.35
CA GLN A 240 -19.67 -11.26 -0.82
C GLN A 240 -19.12 -12.32 0.13
N THR A 241 -18.18 -13.09 -0.38
CA THR A 241 -17.30 -14.00 0.36
C THR A 241 -15.86 -13.75 -0.08
N TYR A 242 -14.93 -14.66 0.21
CA TYR A 242 -13.58 -14.63 -0.33
C TYR A 242 -13.37 -15.73 -1.37
N ILE A 243 -12.73 -15.39 -2.49
CA ILE A 243 -12.24 -16.38 -3.44
C ILE A 243 -10.97 -17.04 -2.86
N CYS A 244 -10.80 -18.33 -3.06
CA CYS A 244 -9.54 -18.98 -2.71
C CYS A 244 -8.39 -18.36 -3.53
N ALA A 245 -7.34 -17.88 -2.88
CA ALA A 245 -6.25 -17.18 -3.56
C ALA A 245 -5.55 -18.03 -4.65
N SER A 246 -5.71 -19.34 -4.63
CA SER A 246 -5.27 -20.21 -5.73
C SER A 246 -5.90 -19.88 -7.09
N GLN A 247 -7.08 -19.23 -7.08
CA GLN A 247 -7.81 -18.80 -8.28
C GLN A 247 -7.42 -17.38 -8.73
N SER A 248 -6.89 -16.55 -7.85
CA SER A 248 -6.58 -15.14 -8.13
C SER A 248 -5.69 -14.94 -9.37
N PRO A 249 -4.61 -15.73 -9.61
CA PRO A 249 -3.79 -15.57 -10.81
C PRO A 249 -4.51 -15.87 -12.13
N LEU A 250 -5.56 -16.71 -12.10
CA LEU A 250 -6.34 -17.04 -13.30
C LEU A 250 -7.23 -15.86 -13.69
N TYR A 251 -7.94 -15.29 -12.73
CA TYR A 251 -8.80 -14.12 -12.94
C TYR A 251 -7.99 -12.89 -13.35
N LEU A 252 -6.88 -12.63 -12.67
CA LEU A 252 -5.98 -11.55 -13.03
C LEU A 252 -5.50 -11.67 -14.48
N ARG A 253 -5.01 -12.84 -14.89
CA ARG A 253 -4.58 -13.06 -16.27
C ARG A 253 -5.71 -12.86 -17.28
N ARG A 254 -6.92 -13.33 -16.96
CA ARG A 254 -8.10 -13.12 -17.79
C ARG A 254 -8.36 -11.63 -18.02
N ASN A 255 -8.43 -10.86 -16.95
CA ASN A 255 -8.75 -9.44 -16.99
C ASN A 255 -7.66 -8.65 -17.71
N PHE A 256 -6.41 -8.86 -17.38
CA PHE A 256 -5.27 -8.15 -18.01
C PHE A 256 -5.08 -8.54 -19.48
N THR A 257 -5.35 -9.80 -19.86
CA THR A 257 -5.34 -10.19 -21.29
C THR A 257 -6.37 -9.39 -22.08
N GLU A 258 -7.55 -9.16 -21.52
CA GLU A 258 -8.56 -8.32 -22.17
C GLU A 258 -8.14 -6.86 -22.25
N LEU A 259 -7.60 -6.28 -21.16
CA LEU A 259 -7.07 -4.91 -21.17
C LEU A 259 -6.01 -4.72 -22.26
N PHE A 260 -5.07 -5.66 -22.40
CA PHE A 260 -4.05 -5.63 -23.45
C PHE A 260 -4.67 -5.74 -24.85
N ARG A 261 -5.65 -6.64 -25.03
CA ARG A 261 -6.37 -6.80 -26.30
C ARG A 261 -7.11 -5.54 -26.72
N GLN A 262 -7.65 -4.81 -25.75
CA GLN A 262 -8.29 -3.52 -25.96
C GLN A 262 -7.31 -2.36 -26.20
N GLY A 263 -6.01 -2.59 -26.10
CA GLY A 263 -4.96 -1.60 -26.37
C GLY A 263 -4.80 -0.56 -25.28
N ILE A 264 -5.20 -0.89 -24.04
CA ILE A 264 -5.02 -0.01 -22.88
C ILE A 264 -3.52 0.08 -22.54
N GLN A 265 -3.00 1.29 -22.41
CA GLN A 265 -1.58 1.57 -22.13
C GLN A 265 -1.31 1.58 -20.63
N LEU A 266 -1.28 0.40 -20.00
CA LEU A 266 -1.04 0.25 -18.56
C LEU A 266 0.46 0.29 -18.24
N GLU A 267 0.82 1.08 -17.24
CA GLU A 267 2.17 1.12 -16.65
C GLU A 267 2.15 0.87 -15.14
N GLY A 268 0.97 0.88 -14.50
CA GLY A 268 0.80 0.59 -13.08
C GLY A 268 -0.51 -0.12 -12.78
N THR A 269 -0.55 -0.77 -11.62
CA THR A 269 -1.75 -1.40 -11.08
C THR A 269 -1.68 -1.45 -9.56
N TYR A 270 -2.82 -1.14 -8.94
CA TYR A 270 -3.06 -1.36 -7.53
C TYR A 270 -3.94 -2.59 -7.36
N LEU A 271 -3.41 -3.61 -6.68
CA LEU A 271 -4.19 -4.79 -6.28
C LEU A 271 -4.61 -4.62 -4.83
N ASP A 272 -5.88 -4.31 -4.66
CA ASP A 272 -6.48 -4.06 -3.35
C ASP A 272 -6.48 -5.32 -2.46
N VAL A 273 -6.56 -5.14 -1.16
CA VAL A 273 -6.71 -6.14 -0.09
C VAL A 273 -5.66 -7.25 -0.02
N PHE A 274 -4.61 -7.21 -0.85
CA PHE A 274 -3.59 -8.27 -0.84
C PHE A 274 -2.57 -8.12 0.29
N THR A 275 -2.26 -6.90 0.71
CA THR A 275 -1.21 -6.62 1.69
C THR A 275 -1.71 -6.16 3.06
N CYS A 276 -2.94 -5.66 3.17
CA CYS A 276 -3.54 -5.25 4.44
C CYS A 276 -4.16 -6.43 5.22
N ASN A 277 -4.54 -7.50 4.52
CA ASN A 277 -5.20 -8.64 5.12
C ASN A 277 -4.23 -9.77 5.45
N GLU A 278 -4.52 -10.47 6.55
CA GLU A 278 -3.85 -11.71 6.89
C GLU A 278 -3.93 -12.72 5.73
N PRO A 279 -2.95 -13.61 5.57
CA PRO A 279 -3.06 -14.66 4.59
C PRO A 279 -4.19 -15.62 4.94
N ASP A 280 -5.00 -15.92 3.95
CA ASP A 280 -6.13 -16.85 4.07
C ASP A 280 -5.63 -18.30 4.03
N GLU A 281 -6.39 -19.22 4.65
CA GLU A 281 -6.23 -20.66 4.44
C GLU A 281 -7.53 -21.29 3.91
N CYS A 282 -7.43 -22.33 3.10
CA CYS A 282 -8.58 -22.97 2.49
C CYS A 282 -8.53 -24.48 2.69
N ALA A 283 -9.59 -25.04 3.26
CA ALA A 283 -9.75 -26.48 3.48
C ALA A 283 -10.53 -27.20 2.36
N HIS A 284 -10.84 -26.49 1.25
CA HIS A 284 -11.56 -27.09 0.13
C HIS A 284 -10.75 -28.25 -0.48
N PRO A 285 -11.37 -29.43 -0.73
CA PRO A 285 -10.61 -30.62 -1.14
C PRO A 285 -9.89 -30.49 -2.48
N TRP A 286 -10.37 -29.65 -3.40
CA TRP A 286 -9.75 -29.49 -4.73
C TRP A 286 -8.74 -28.34 -4.82
N HIS A 287 -8.76 -27.40 -3.88
CA HIS A 287 -7.83 -26.29 -3.83
C HIS A 287 -7.45 -25.95 -2.38
N THR A 288 -7.09 -27.00 -1.64
CA THR A 288 -6.52 -26.85 -0.30
C THR A 288 -5.32 -25.91 -0.34
N MET A 289 -5.26 -24.95 0.58
CA MET A 289 -4.28 -23.89 0.57
C MET A 289 -3.90 -23.48 1.99
N THR A 290 -2.64 -23.53 2.32
CA THR A 290 -2.08 -22.98 3.56
C THR A 290 -1.91 -21.46 3.46
N ARG A 291 -1.72 -20.78 4.61
CA ARG A 291 -1.46 -19.32 4.62
C ARG A 291 -0.19 -18.95 3.84
N LYS A 292 0.84 -19.80 3.90
CA LYS A 292 2.05 -19.61 3.09
C LYS A 292 1.75 -19.65 1.60
N GLU A 293 1.01 -20.65 1.15
CA GLU A 293 0.61 -20.78 -0.26
C GLU A 293 -0.30 -19.61 -0.69
N CYS A 294 -1.14 -19.08 0.20
CA CYS A 294 -1.90 -17.86 -0.08
C CYS A 294 -0.99 -16.69 -0.47
N LEU A 295 0.06 -16.42 0.31
CA LEU A 295 1.04 -15.39 -0.02
C LEU A 295 1.77 -15.67 -1.34
N GLU A 296 2.08 -16.94 -1.62
CA GLU A 296 2.69 -17.34 -2.90
C GLU A 296 1.76 -17.10 -4.09
N TYR A 297 0.45 -17.31 -3.95
CA TYR A 297 -0.54 -17.00 -4.99
C TYR A 297 -0.72 -15.49 -5.19
N ARG A 298 -0.80 -14.71 -4.10
CA ARG A 298 -0.82 -13.24 -4.18
C ARG A 298 0.45 -12.72 -4.87
N LYS A 299 1.61 -13.27 -4.50
CA LYS A 299 2.89 -12.94 -5.14
C LYS A 299 2.90 -13.26 -6.65
N LYS A 300 2.32 -14.38 -7.08
CA LYS A 300 2.20 -14.70 -8.52
C LYS A 300 1.42 -13.65 -9.31
N CYS A 301 0.46 -12.97 -8.66
CA CYS A 301 -0.25 -11.85 -9.28
C CYS A 301 0.70 -10.65 -9.49
N PHE A 302 1.47 -10.28 -8.48
CA PHE A 302 2.47 -9.23 -8.60
C PHE A 302 3.58 -9.58 -9.60
N ASP A 303 4.04 -10.83 -9.61
CA ASP A 303 5.06 -11.30 -10.55
C ASP A 303 4.57 -11.23 -12.01
N PHE A 304 3.27 -11.51 -12.26
CA PHE A 304 2.68 -11.34 -13.57
C PHE A 304 2.71 -9.87 -14.03
N LEU A 305 2.36 -8.93 -13.16
CA LEU A 305 2.41 -7.50 -13.45
C LEU A 305 3.84 -7.05 -13.77
N ASN A 306 4.79 -7.39 -12.91
CA ASN A 306 6.20 -7.05 -13.09
C ASN A 306 6.80 -7.65 -14.37
N ALA A 307 6.39 -8.87 -14.77
CA ALA A 307 6.81 -9.50 -16.01
C ALA A 307 6.25 -8.82 -17.27
N ASN A 308 5.20 -7.99 -17.13
CA ASN A 308 4.61 -7.18 -18.19
C ASN A 308 4.99 -5.69 -18.09
N GLU A 309 6.04 -5.36 -17.35
CA GLU A 309 6.54 -3.99 -17.11
C GLU A 309 5.52 -3.06 -16.46
N ILE A 310 4.55 -3.62 -15.73
CA ILE A 310 3.54 -2.88 -14.96
C ILE A 310 4.03 -2.80 -13.53
N ILE A 311 4.25 -1.61 -12.99
CA ILE A 311 4.59 -1.48 -11.57
C ILE A 311 3.41 -1.89 -10.69
N ALA A 312 3.69 -2.79 -9.75
CA ALA A 312 2.69 -3.29 -8.82
C ALA A 312 2.65 -2.44 -7.56
N SER A 313 1.44 -2.19 -7.08
CA SER A 313 1.15 -1.62 -5.78
C SER A 313 0.02 -2.37 -5.08
N SER A 314 -0.17 -2.12 -3.80
CA SER A 314 -1.27 -2.67 -3.00
C SER A 314 -1.57 -1.73 -1.82
N GLU A 315 -2.45 -2.13 -0.92
CA GLU A 315 -3.01 -1.25 0.10
C GLU A 315 -1.98 -0.84 1.16
N GLU A 316 -1.36 -1.79 1.84
CA GLU A 316 -0.40 -1.50 2.91
C GLU A 316 1.02 -1.95 2.58
N THR A 317 1.99 -1.28 3.21
CA THR A 317 3.38 -1.76 3.18
C THR A 317 3.53 -2.99 4.07
N ILE A 318 4.10 -4.06 3.55
CA ILE A 318 4.39 -5.27 4.30
C ILE A 318 5.64 -5.98 3.76
N ASP A 319 6.39 -6.54 4.66
CA ASP A 319 7.70 -7.15 4.45
C ASP A 319 7.76 -8.16 3.28
N TRP A 320 6.84 -9.12 3.24
CA TRP A 320 6.84 -10.17 2.22
C TRP A 320 6.60 -9.65 0.80
N ALA A 321 5.94 -8.48 0.66
CA ALA A 321 5.58 -7.90 -0.63
C ALA A 321 6.63 -6.91 -1.16
N VAL A 322 7.57 -6.44 -0.32
CA VAL A 322 8.63 -5.50 -0.71
C VAL A 322 9.37 -5.89 -1.99
N PRO A 323 9.74 -7.18 -2.22
CA PRO A 323 10.43 -7.55 -3.46
C PRO A 323 9.63 -7.31 -4.73
N SER A 324 8.30 -7.29 -4.65
CA SER A 324 7.40 -7.22 -5.80
C SER A 324 6.77 -5.83 -6.01
N LEU A 325 6.58 -5.05 -4.94
CA LEU A 325 5.90 -3.75 -4.99
C LEU A 325 6.87 -2.59 -5.17
N VAL A 326 6.43 -1.55 -5.90
CA VAL A 326 7.15 -0.26 -6.00
C VAL A 326 6.62 0.74 -4.99
N THR A 327 5.33 0.67 -4.71
CA THR A 327 4.64 1.55 -3.75
C THR A 327 3.49 0.81 -3.07
N ALA A 328 2.98 1.35 -1.98
CA ALA A 328 1.75 0.95 -1.34
C ALA A 328 0.87 2.19 -1.09
N HIS A 329 -0.44 2.01 -0.96
CA HIS A 329 -1.38 3.11 -0.83
C HIS A 329 -1.21 3.85 0.51
N TYR A 330 -1.03 3.10 1.60
CA TYR A 330 -0.87 3.66 2.93
C TYR A 330 0.54 3.51 3.47
N SER A 331 1.00 4.58 4.13
CA SER A 331 2.24 4.57 4.88
C SER A 331 2.09 3.74 6.16
N PRO A 332 3.15 3.08 6.65
CA PRO A 332 3.07 2.12 7.76
C PRO A 332 2.51 2.68 9.07
N TYR A 333 2.60 3.97 9.29
CA TYR A 333 2.15 4.60 10.52
C TYR A 333 1.19 5.79 10.32
N SER A 334 0.62 5.96 9.13
CA SER A 334 -0.44 6.94 8.90
C SER A 334 -1.63 6.74 9.84
N PHE A 335 -2.03 5.49 10.09
CA PHE A 335 -3.10 5.17 11.02
C PHE A 335 -2.82 5.59 12.46
N MET A 336 -1.56 5.56 12.91
CA MET A 336 -1.17 6.02 14.25
C MET A 336 -1.24 7.54 14.39
N VAL A 337 -1.12 8.26 13.27
CA VAL A 337 -1.24 9.73 13.22
C VAL A 337 -2.71 10.13 13.19
N GLU A 338 -3.56 9.38 12.50
CA GLU A 338 -4.98 9.68 12.30
C GLU A 338 -5.84 9.41 13.55
N GLU A 339 -5.49 8.42 14.38
CA GLU A 339 -6.27 8.07 15.56
C GLU A 339 -6.14 9.12 16.67
N LYS A 340 -7.14 10.00 16.78
CA LYS A 340 -7.25 10.94 17.90
C LYS A 340 -7.23 10.24 19.24
N GLY A 341 -6.26 10.60 20.07
CA GLY A 341 -6.15 10.11 21.46
C GLY A 341 -5.62 8.69 21.57
N SER A 342 -5.07 8.12 20.49
CA SER A 342 -4.33 6.86 20.59
C SER A 342 -3.09 7.06 21.46
N THR A 343 -3.00 6.30 22.53
CA THR A 343 -1.85 6.28 23.45
C THR A 343 -0.95 5.08 23.22
N LEU A 344 -1.06 4.43 22.06
CA LEU A 344 -0.31 3.20 21.75
C LEU A 344 1.20 3.41 21.59
N GLY A 345 1.67 4.65 21.69
CA GLY A 345 3.08 4.98 21.63
C GLY A 345 3.40 6.17 20.73
N VAL A 346 4.67 6.30 20.40
CA VAL A 346 5.19 7.32 19.50
C VAL A 346 5.58 6.68 18.19
N SER A 347 5.11 7.24 17.08
CA SER A 347 5.42 6.74 15.74
C SER A 347 6.91 6.87 15.42
N VAL A 348 7.53 5.79 14.99
CA VAL A 348 8.94 5.71 14.55
C VAL A 348 8.98 5.12 13.15
N PRO A 349 9.75 5.67 12.20
CA PRO A 349 9.78 5.18 10.82
C PRO A 349 10.56 3.86 10.65
N LEU A 350 10.23 2.84 11.45
CA LEU A 350 10.94 1.55 11.45
C LEU A 350 10.95 0.88 10.09
N PHE A 351 9.83 0.96 9.33
CA PHE A 351 9.76 0.39 7.99
C PHE A 351 10.74 1.10 7.05
N ASN A 352 10.79 2.44 7.07
CA ASN A 352 11.68 3.21 6.22
C ASN A 352 13.16 3.06 6.62
N LEU A 353 13.47 2.90 7.92
CA LEU A 353 14.82 2.55 8.38
C LEU A 353 15.30 1.19 7.85
N VAL A 354 14.39 0.33 7.42
CA VAL A 354 14.72 -0.96 6.81
C VAL A 354 14.63 -0.90 5.28
N TYR A 355 13.58 -0.29 4.71
CA TYR A 355 13.16 -0.47 3.32
C TYR A 355 12.96 0.82 2.52
N HIS A 356 13.45 1.98 2.98
CA HIS A 356 13.26 3.25 2.29
C HIS A 356 13.68 3.19 0.81
N ASP A 357 14.83 2.63 0.51
CA ASP A 357 15.38 2.46 -0.83
C ASP A 357 14.77 1.27 -1.62
N CYS A 358 13.76 0.62 -1.06
CA CYS A 358 13.09 -0.55 -1.66
C CYS A 358 11.65 -0.26 -2.11
N MET A 359 10.98 0.70 -1.48
CA MET A 359 9.58 1.01 -1.74
C MET A 359 9.31 2.49 -1.48
N VAL A 360 8.55 3.12 -2.38
CA VAL A 360 8.03 4.48 -2.16
C VAL A 360 6.81 4.41 -1.27
N VAL A 361 6.79 5.26 -0.24
CA VAL A 361 5.66 5.38 0.68
C VAL A 361 5.01 6.75 0.47
N PRO A 362 3.76 6.81 -0.01
CA PRO A 362 3.05 8.06 -0.21
C PRO A 362 2.36 8.55 1.07
N TRP A 363 2.13 9.84 1.12
CA TRP A 363 1.44 10.53 2.21
C TRP A 363 0.34 11.43 1.67
N MET A 364 -0.83 11.37 2.30
CA MET A 364 -1.88 12.36 2.09
C MET A 364 -1.42 13.69 2.68
N MET A 365 -1.56 14.77 1.92
CA MET A 365 -1.19 16.12 2.36
C MET A 365 -2.43 16.94 2.71
N ASP A 366 -3.34 16.34 3.46
CA ASP A 366 -4.56 16.97 3.93
C ASP A 366 -4.23 17.83 5.15
N ALA A 367 -4.40 19.15 5.01
CA ALA A 367 -4.11 20.12 6.07
C ALA A 367 -5.12 20.07 7.22
N ASP A 368 -6.29 19.47 7.01
CA ASP A 368 -7.37 19.40 8.01
C ASP A 368 -7.21 18.22 9.00
N GLN A 369 -6.12 17.45 8.88
CA GLN A 369 -5.87 16.34 9.79
C GLN A 369 -5.51 16.83 11.21
N PRO A 370 -6.03 16.12 12.24
CA PRO A 370 -5.92 16.57 13.64
C PRO A 370 -4.48 16.67 14.18
N GLU A 371 -3.55 15.94 13.61
CA GLU A 371 -2.14 15.84 14.02
C GLU A 371 -1.23 16.78 13.19
N GLY A 372 -1.80 17.62 12.34
CA GLY A 372 -1.06 18.57 11.52
C GLY A 372 -0.84 18.12 10.07
N ASP A 373 0.04 18.82 9.40
CA ASP A 373 0.27 18.68 7.97
C ASP A 373 1.08 17.41 7.65
N TYR A 374 0.47 16.46 6.95
CA TYR A 374 1.15 15.25 6.48
C TYR A 374 2.32 15.51 5.53
N MET A 375 2.44 16.70 4.97
CA MET A 375 3.61 17.10 4.22
C MET A 375 4.89 16.96 5.05
N LEU A 376 4.87 17.32 6.34
CA LEU A 376 6.03 17.17 7.23
C LEU A 376 6.44 15.70 7.41
N TYR A 377 5.45 14.79 7.49
CA TYR A 377 5.73 13.36 7.54
C TYR A 377 6.24 12.83 6.20
N ALA A 378 5.71 13.32 5.07
CA ALA A 378 6.22 12.97 3.75
C ALA A 378 7.69 13.39 3.58
N LEU A 379 8.04 14.60 4.03
CA LEU A 379 9.43 15.09 4.01
C LEU A 379 10.32 14.28 4.95
N LEU A 380 9.90 14.05 6.20
CA LEU A 380 10.65 13.27 7.17
C LEU A 380 10.98 11.86 6.65
N ASN A 381 10.09 11.29 5.85
CA ASN A 381 10.20 9.93 5.33
C ASN A 381 10.76 9.85 3.91
N GLY A 382 11.07 10.97 3.25
CA GLY A 382 11.47 10.98 1.84
C GLY A 382 10.43 10.32 0.93
N GLY A 383 9.15 10.45 1.29
CA GLY A 383 8.03 9.79 0.62
C GLY A 383 7.47 10.58 -0.56
N ALA A 384 6.42 10.06 -1.18
CA ALA A 384 5.65 10.71 -2.22
C ALA A 384 4.40 11.41 -1.65
N ALA A 385 3.74 12.22 -2.45
CA ALA A 385 2.56 12.96 -2.05
C ALA A 385 1.35 12.64 -2.92
N TYR A 386 0.17 12.57 -2.30
CA TYR A 386 -1.10 12.62 -3.01
C TYR A 386 -1.41 14.05 -3.45
N LEU A 387 -2.05 14.18 -4.61
CA LEU A 387 -2.53 15.46 -5.15
C LEU A 387 -3.99 15.32 -5.58
N ASN A 388 -4.83 16.27 -5.13
CA ASN A 388 -6.22 16.35 -5.53
C ASN A 388 -6.35 17.00 -6.91
N CYS A 389 -6.68 16.20 -7.94
CA CYS A 389 -6.86 16.71 -9.32
C CYS A 389 -8.17 17.49 -9.53
N GLU A 390 -9.08 17.48 -8.55
CA GLU A 390 -10.34 18.21 -8.60
C GLU A 390 -10.23 19.62 -8.01
N ALA A 391 -9.12 19.91 -7.30
CA ALA A 391 -8.84 21.25 -6.80
C ALA A 391 -8.73 22.28 -7.94
N GLU A 392 -9.12 23.52 -7.66
CA GLU A 392 -9.14 24.58 -8.65
C GLU A 392 -8.51 25.89 -8.15
N GLY A 393 -8.05 26.71 -9.10
CA GLY A 393 -7.54 28.06 -8.83
C GLY A 393 -6.40 28.05 -7.82
N LYS A 394 -6.49 28.89 -6.78
CA LYS A 394 -5.45 29.03 -5.75
C LYS A 394 -5.23 27.78 -4.89
N GLU A 395 -6.25 26.95 -4.73
CA GLU A 395 -6.13 25.69 -4.00
C GLU A 395 -5.23 24.72 -4.77
N LEU A 396 -5.47 24.54 -6.05
CA LEU A 396 -4.61 23.72 -6.91
C LEU A 396 -3.18 24.25 -6.96
N GLU A 397 -2.98 25.57 -7.05
CA GLU A 397 -1.65 26.20 -7.02
C GLU A 397 -0.91 25.86 -5.73
N LYS A 398 -1.59 25.93 -4.57
CA LYS A 398 -1.03 25.58 -3.27
C LYS A 398 -0.68 24.10 -3.18
N GLU A 399 -1.54 23.20 -3.65
CA GLU A 399 -1.27 21.76 -3.66
C GLU A 399 -0.08 21.41 -4.55
N ILE A 400 0.03 22.03 -5.72
CA ILE A 400 1.16 21.84 -6.64
C ILE A 400 2.49 22.32 -5.99
N GLU A 401 2.48 23.45 -5.29
CA GLU A 401 3.66 23.94 -4.58
C GLU A 401 4.13 22.97 -3.50
N ARG A 402 3.20 22.48 -2.69
CA ARG A 402 3.48 21.48 -1.64
C ARG A 402 4.01 20.18 -2.23
N TYR A 403 3.33 19.67 -3.27
CA TYR A 403 3.79 18.48 -3.99
C TYR A 403 5.22 18.66 -4.51
N ARG A 404 5.54 19.78 -5.17
CA ARG A 404 6.88 20.03 -5.71
C ARG A 404 7.96 19.97 -4.65
N THR A 405 7.70 20.48 -3.45
CA THR A 405 8.62 20.41 -2.32
C THR A 405 8.91 18.96 -1.92
N VAL A 406 7.88 18.13 -1.80
CA VAL A 406 8.01 16.71 -1.47
C VAL A 406 8.70 15.94 -2.60
N ALA A 407 8.31 16.18 -3.86
CA ALA A 407 8.86 15.50 -5.02
C ALA A 407 10.36 15.77 -5.22
N GLN A 408 10.80 17.01 -5.02
CA GLN A 408 12.22 17.37 -5.13
C GLN A 408 13.09 16.61 -4.12
N LEU A 409 12.62 16.46 -2.90
CA LEU A 409 13.31 15.64 -1.91
C LEU A 409 13.28 14.16 -2.30
N GLN A 410 12.10 13.66 -2.65
CA GLN A 410 11.91 12.26 -2.99
C GLN A 410 12.76 11.82 -4.18
N GLU A 411 12.85 12.63 -5.25
CA GLU A 411 13.72 12.37 -6.40
C GLU A 411 15.19 12.22 -6.01
N LYS A 412 15.61 12.96 -4.99
CA LYS A 412 16.99 12.92 -4.51
C LYS A 412 17.27 11.68 -3.67
N VAL A 413 16.35 11.33 -2.74
CA VAL A 413 16.62 10.31 -1.71
C VAL A 413 16.00 8.94 -1.99
N ALA A 414 15.13 8.79 -3.00
CA ALA A 414 14.39 7.55 -3.23
C ALA A 414 15.26 6.29 -3.36
N TYR A 415 16.46 6.43 -3.91
CA TYR A 415 17.42 5.33 -4.05
C TYR A 415 18.44 5.23 -2.91
N SER A 416 18.27 6.04 -1.87
CA SER A 416 19.15 6.08 -0.70
C SER A 416 18.54 5.35 0.48
N GLU A 417 19.34 4.62 1.24
CA GLU A 417 18.94 4.06 2.52
C GLU A 417 18.64 5.19 3.52
N MET A 418 17.57 5.10 4.32
CA MET A 418 17.39 5.90 5.52
C MET A 418 18.26 5.29 6.63
N VAL A 419 19.37 5.94 6.95
CA VAL A 419 20.40 5.38 7.85
C VAL A 419 20.17 5.72 9.32
N ARG A 420 19.40 6.78 9.61
CA ARG A 420 19.12 7.20 10.98
C ARG A 420 17.83 8.01 11.08
N HIS A 421 17.14 7.81 12.18
CA HIS A 421 16.07 8.68 12.67
C HIS A 421 16.33 8.99 14.15
N GLU A 422 15.98 10.20 14.60
CA GLU A 422 16.09 10.57 16.00
C GLU A 422 15.07 11.64 16.40
N PHE A 423 14.72 11.65 17.69
CA PHE A 423 13.98 12.73 18.31
C PHE A 423 14.97 13.75 18.87
N LEU A 424 14.78 15.03 18.56
CA LEU A 424 15.67 16.11 18.99
C LEU A 424 15.22 16.67 20.33
N ASP A 425 16.18 16.98 21.20
CA ASP A 425 15.96 17.61 22.52
C ASP A 425 14.99 16.84 23.43
N GLY A 426 14.85 15.53 23.22
CA GLY A 426 13.86 14.72 23.93
C GLY A 426 12.40 15.04 23.59
N ASN A 427 12.16 15.80 22.52
CA ASN A 427 10.83 16.19 22.04
C ASN A 427 10.39 15.33 20.86
N TYR A 428 9.35 14.53 21.03
CA TYR A 428 8.81 13.68 19.98
C TYR A 428 8.18 14.43 18.80
N LYS A 429 7.87 15.71 18.95
CA LYS A 429 7.39 16.56 17.85
C LYS A 429 8.53 17.12 17.01
N LYS A 430 9.79 17.05 17.48
CA LYS A 430 10.98 17.45 16.72
C LYS A 430 11.76 16.21 16.29
N GLN A 431 11.81 15.97 15.00
CA GLN A 431 12.36 14.74 14.46
C GLN A 431 13.38 15.03 13.35
N ARG A 432 14.38 14.19 13.24
CA ARG A 432 15.37 14.24 12.17
C ARG A 432 15.57 12.87 11.55
N THR A 433 15.65 12.83 10.22
CA THR A 433 16.09 11.67 9.45
C THR A 433 17.35 11.99 8.66
N VAL A 434 18.18 10.97 8.45
CA VAL A 434 19.41 11.04 7.68
C VAL A 434 19.39 9.95 6.62
N PHE A 435 19.72 10.32 5.39
CA PHE A 435 19.83 9.41 4.25
C PHE A 435 21.30 9.13 3.91
N ALA A 436 21.55 7.99 3.27
CA ALA A 436 22.92 7.55 2.95
C ALA A 436 23.66 8.46 1.98
N ASP A 437 22.97 9.30 1.22
CA ASP A 437 23.58 10.32 0.34
C ASP A 437 24.02 11.58 1.09
N GLY A 438 23.83 11.63 2.42
CA GLY A 438 24.15 12.77 3.28
C GLY A 438 23.02 13.80 3.40
N THR A 439 21.86 13.57 2.79
CA THR A 439 20.70 14.44 2.97
C THR A 439 20.15 14.26 4.40
N GLU A 440 19.90 15.37 5.09
CA GLU A 440 19.26 15.40 6.41
C GLU A 440 17.95 16.19 6.32
N VAL A 441 16.89 15.67 6.92
CA VAL A 441 15.59 16.33 7.04
C VAL A 441 15.24 16.47 8.51
N THR A 442 15.00 17.70 8.94
CA THR A 442 14.51 18.01 10.29
C THR A 442 13.10 18.57 10.18
N VAL A 443 12.17 18.08 11.00
CA VAL A 443 10.80 18.59 11.10
C VAL A 443 10.48 18.98 12.53
N ASP A 444 9.70 20.04 12.68
CA ASP A 444 9.05 20.43 13.94
C ASP A 444 7.53 20.39 13.71
N LEU A 445 6.90 19.31 14.15
CA LEU A 445 5.47 19.06 13.97
C LEU A 445 4.60 20.04 14.76
N GLU A 446 5.13 20.62 15.86
CA GLU A 446 4.42 21.60 16.68
C GLU A 446 4.46 22.99 16.02
N ALA A 447 5.61 23.38 15.50
CA ALA A 447 5.81 24.67 14.84
C ALA A 447 5.34 24.66 13.38
N GLY A 448 5.07 23.48 12.78
CA GLY A 448 4.72 23.34 11.37
C GLY A 448 5.87 23.66 10.42
N THR A 449 7.13 23.42 10.82
CA THR A 449 8.32 23.82 10.05
C THR A 449 9.23 22.66 9.72
N TYR A 450 10.03 22.83 8.67
CA TYR A 450 11.03 21.84 8.25
C TYR A 450 12.33 22.51 7.77
N GLN A 451 13.39 21.74 7.78
CA GLN A 451 14.68 22.09 7.18
C GLN A 451 15.25 20.88 6.43
N ILE A 452 15.78 21.12 5.25
CA ILE A 452 16.46 20.11 4.43
C ILE A 452 17.88 20.58 4.23
N HIS A 453 18.85 19.83 4.77
CA HIS A 453 20.28 20.06 4.57
C HIS A 453 20.78 19.06 3.54
N GLN A 454 21.54 19.56 2.58
CA GLN A 454 22.16 18.78 1.52
C GLN A 454 23.66 19.01 1.58
N ASN A 455 24.45 17.97 1.78
CA ASN A 455 25.90 18.03 1.70
C ASN A 455 26.39 18.02 0.25
#